data_5fcc0c2baf3d2682df65acde0c86a020
#
_entry.id   5fcc0c2baf3d2682df65acde0c86a020
#
_cell.length_a   1.000
_cell.length_b   1.000
_cell.length_c   1.000
_cell.angle_alpha   90.00
_cell.angle_beta   90.00
_cell.angle_gamma   90.00
#
_symmetry.space_group_name_H-M   'P 1'
#
loop_
_entity.id
_entity.type
_entity.pdbx_description
1 polymer ?
#
loop_
_entity_poly.entity_id
_entity_poly.type
_entity_poly.pdbx_seq_one_letter_code
_entity_poly.pdbx_strand_id
1 'polypeptide(L)'
;MITQSLLCYHGKSEISRMIMRLTNAVDVAPLAESYSHVAWRMRDGRVVHCYQMGTADALLNGLPGVEIVAGPDVGHLDGTPYDIYPVDLTDAQHDALEAAMLADVGVIRYDFLGLLQFLDANYVQPAGKAVCSTWLFAKLLQIGLQPLARIRTDKVSPQHFGIMPMFGDPEQSYTQLPNP
;
A
#
# COMPACT_ATOMS: atom_id res chain seq x y z
N MET A 1 -9.20 19.62 9.43
CA MET A 1 -8.60 19.03 8.22
C MET A 1 -7.81 17.82 8.70
N ILE A 2 -8.01 16.66 8.10
CA ILE A 2 -7.29 15.44 8.50
C ILE A 2 -5.87 15.52 7.93
N THR A 3 -4.87 15.16 8.72
CA THR A 3 -3.49 15.04 8.24
C THR A 3 -3.38 13.87 7.26
N GLN A 4 -2.76 14.08 6.12
CA GLN A 4 -2.44 12.97 5.21
C GLN A 4 -1.57 11.96 5.95
N SER A 5 -1.78 10.68 5.68
CA SER A 5 -1.04 9.62 6.36
C SER A 5 -0.94 8.36 5.52
N LEU A 6 0.13 7.62 5.75
CA LEU A 6 0.29 6.26 5.28
C LEU A 6 -0.57 5.32 6.16
N LEU A 7 -1.24 4.39 5.52
CA LEU A 7 -1.95 3.28 6.16
C LEU A 7 -1.27 1.97 5.82
N CYS A 8 -0.95 1.16 6.83
CA CYS A 8 -0.36 -0.16 6.66
C CYS A 8 -1.30 -1.21 7.27
N TYR A 9 -1.77 -2.16 6.46
CA TYR A 9 -2.81 -3.12 6.85
C TYR A 9 -2.25 -4.50 7.18
N HIS A 10 -2.73 -5.07 8.27
CA HIS A 10 -2.53 -6.48 8.68
C HIS A 10 -3.68 -7.34 8.14
N GLY A 11 -3.71 -7.57 6.86
CA GLY A 11 -4.85 -8.22 6.19
C GLY A 11 -5.11 -9.64 6.68
N LYS A 12 -6.40 -9.97 6.83
CA LYS A 12 -6.87 -11.26 7.37
C LYS A 12 -7.17 -12.30 6.29
N SER A 13 -7.26 -11.89 5.02
CA SER A 13 -7.56 -12.79 3.91
C SER A 13 -6.44 -13.81 3.68
N GLU A 14 -6.73 -14.89 2.99
CA GLU A 14 -5.72 -15.88 2.59
C GLU A 14 -4.63 -15.27 1.71
N ILE A 15 -5.03 -14.39 0.78
CA ILE A 15 -4.10 -13.64 -0.08
C ILE A 15 -3.21 -12.74 0.77
N SER A 16 -3.78 -12.02 1.73
CA SER A 16 -3.01 -11.18 2.66
C SER A 16 -1.98 -11.99 3.44
N ARG A 17 -2.38 -13.15 3.95
CA ARG A 17 -1.47 -14.06 4.66
C ARG A 17 -0.36 -14.60 3.74
N MET A 18 -0.69 -14.88 2.49
CA MET A 18 0.31 -15.27 1.49
C MET A 18 1.30 -14.14 1.22
N ILE A 19 0.84 -12.91 1.01
CA ILE A 19 1.70 -11.73 0.81
C ILE A 19 2.65 -11.57 2.00
N MET A 20 2.13 -11.57 3.22
CA MET A 20 2.95 -11.46 4.43
C MET A 20 4.02 -12.55 4.53
N ARG A 21 3.68 -13.80 4.21
CA ARG A 21 4.64 -14.90 4.20
C ARG A 21 5.72 -14.73 3.14
N LEU A 22 5.34 -14.33 1.93
CA LEU A 22 6.28 -14.14 0.83
C LEU A 22 7.23 -12.97 1.11
N THR A 23 6.71 -11.86 1.60
CA THR A 23 7.53 -10.67 1.88
C THR A 23 8.43 -10.87 3.10
N ASN A 24 7.96 -11.52 4.16
CA ASN A 24 8.80 -11.88 5.31
C ASN A 24 9.90 -12.88 4.97
N ALA A 25 9.69 -13.74 3.97
CA ALA A 25 10.70 -14.72 3.57
C ALA A 25 11.89 -14.10 2.83
N VAL A 26 11.69 -12.93 2.21
CA VAL A 26 12.73 -12.24 1.42
C VAL A 26 13.30 -11.02 2.12
N ASP A 27 12.61 -10.48 3.11
CA ASP A 27 13.07 -9.32 3.89
C ASP A 27 14.08 -9.77 4.94
N VAL A 28 15.19 -9.05 5.02
CA VAL A 28 16.39 -9.40 5.83
C VAL A 28 16.13 -9.35 7.35
N ALA A 29 15.07 -8.67 7.77
CA ALA A 29 14.65 -8.62 9.16
C ALA A 29 13.15 -8.78 9.24
N PRO A 30 12.64 -9.90 9.76
CA PRO A 30 11.21 -10.03 10.01
C PRO A 30 10.80 -8.96 11.04
N LEU A 31 9.94 -8.06 10.61
CA LEU A 31 9.31 -7.12 11.52
C LEU A 31 8.40 -7.90 12.48
N ALA A 32 8.28 -7.41 13.71
CA ALA A 32 7.36 -8.01 14.70
C ALA A 32 5.91 -8.00 14.19
N GLU A 33 5.60 -7.09 13.27
CA GLU A 33 4.31 -6.93 12.63
C GLU A 33 4.46 -7.01 11.11
N SER A 34 3.56 -7.75 10.48
CA SER A 34 3.59 -8.02 9.05
C SER A 34 2.48 -7.28 8.32
N TYR A 35 2.82 -6.47 7.34
CA TYR A 35 1.86 -5.77 6.49
C TYR A 35 1.59 -6.53 5.19
N SER A 36 0.33 -6.59 4.80
CA SER A 36 -0.11 -7.17 3.53
C SER A 36 -0.48 -6.13 2.48
N HIS A 37 -0.76 -4.90 2.91
CA HIS A 37 -1.22 -3.84 2.05
C HIS A 37 -0.82 -2.48 2.60
N VAL A 38 -0.63 -1.51 1.70
CA VAL A 38 -0.40 -0.09 2.01
C VAL A 38 -1.34 0.79 1.20
N ALA A 39 -1.77 1.89 1.81
CA ALA A 39 -2.65 2.88 1.21
C ALA A 39 -2.31 4.28 1.69
N TRP A 40 -2.93 5.28 1.10
CA TRP A 40 -2.74 6.67 1.46
C TRP A 40 -4.05 7.35 1.84
N ARG A 41 -4.14 7.89 3.06
CA ARG A 41 -5.27 8.70 3.50
C ARG A 41 -5.07 10.14 3.06
N MET A 42 -6.00 10.65 2.27
CA MET A 42 -6.02 12.03 1.78
C MET A 42 -6.52 13.01 2.85
N ARG A 43 -6.36 14.32 2.59
CA ARG A 43 -6.79 15.39 3.52
C ARG A 43 -8.28 15.42 3.77
N ASP A 44 -9.10 14.93 2.85
CA ASP A 44 -10.56 14.84 2.99
C ASP A 44 -11.03 13.57 3.70
N GLY A 45 -10.09 12.71 4.12
CA GLY A 45 -10.36 11.45 4.82
C GLY A 45 -10.58 10.24 3.92
N ARG A 46 -10.76 10.44 2.61
CA ARG A 46 -10.80 9.33 1.65
C ARG A 46 -9.45 8.65 1.56
N VAL A 47 -9.45 7.41 1.12
CA VAL A 47 -8.24 6.62 0.95
C VAL A 47 -8.05 6.30 -0.53
N VAL A 48 -6.83 6.52 -1.02
CA VAL A 48 -6.40 6.06 -2.33
C VAL A 48 -5.44 4.90 -2.17
N HIS A 49 -5.66 3.85 -2.94
CA HIS A 49 -4.83 2.66 -2.90
C HIS A 49 -4.81 1.93 -4.25
N CYS A 50 -3.78 1.13 -4.47
CA CYS A 50 -3.74 0.15 -5.55
C CYS A 50 -4.12 -1.21 -4.96
N TYR A 51 -5.34 -1.67 -5.22
CA TYR A 51 -5.94 -2.79 -4.52
C TYR A 51 -6.64 -3.76 -5.49
N GLN A 52 -6.74 -5.00 -5.06
CA GLN A 52 -7.54 -6.03 -5.71
C GLN A 52 -8.58 -6.57 -4.74
N MET A 53 -9.85 -6.32 -5.02
CA MET A 53 -10.92 -7.02 -4.34
C MET A 53 -10.97 -8.48 -4.77
N GLY A 54 -11.16 -9.38 -3.86
CA GLY A 54 -11.24 -10.83 -3.95
C GLY A 54 -11.06 -11.51 -5.32
N THR A 55 -10.42 -12.64 -5.34
CA THR A 55 -10.03 -13.36 -6.59
C THR A 55 -11.18 -13.64 -7.55
N ALA A 56 -12.40 -13.83 -7.06
CA ALA A 56 -13.57 -14.12 -7.91
C ALA A 56 -14.03 -12.88 -8.70
N ASP A 57 -14.08 -11.71 -8.05
CA ASP A 57 -14.45 -10.46 -8.71
C ASP A 57 -13.38 -10.00 -9.71
N ALA A 58 -12.12 -10.19 -9.37
CA ALA A 58 -11.02 -9.86 -10.27
C ALA A 58 -11.02 -10.68 -11.56
N LEU A 59 -11.42 -11.94 -11.49
CA LEU A 59 -11.52 -12.82 -12.65
C LEU A 59 -12.74 -12.53 -13.53
N LEU A 60 -13.84 -12.06 -12.94
CA LEU A 60 -15.10 -11.83 -13.63
C LEU A 60 -15.24 -10.40 -14.18
N ASN A 61 -14.75 -9.39 -13.47
CA ASN A 61 -15.01 -7.97 -13.75
C ASN A 61 -13.78 -7.18 -14.19
N GLY A 62 -12.66 -7.85 -14.41
CA GLY A 62 -11.36 -7.19 -14.64
C GLY A 62 -10.71 -6.79 -13.33
N LEU A 63 -9.40 -6.63 -13.38
CA LEU A 63 -8.60 -6.32 -12.19
C LEU A 63 -8.82 -4.85 -11.80
N PRO A 64 -9.34 -4.57 -10.61
CA PRO A 64 -9.24 -3.23 -10.06
C PRO A 64 -7.75 -2.81 -10.05
N GLY A 65 -7.49 -1.63 -9.66
CA GLY A 65 -6.13 -1.10 -9.60
C GLY A 65 -6.12 0.05 -8.64
N VAL A 66 -5.70 1.22 -9.11
CA VAL A 66 -5.76 2.42 -8.30
C VAL A 66 -7.20 2.92 -8.24
N GLU A 67 -7.72 3.01 -7.04
CA GLU A 67 -9.08 3.47 -6.73
C GLU A 67 -9.13 4.36 -5.50
N ILE A 68 -10.25 5.06 -5.32
CA ILE A 68 -10.53 5.88 -4.15
C ILE A 68 -11.71 5.26 -3.41
N VAL A 69 -11.55 5.10 -2.10
CA VAL A 69 -12.60 4.60 -1.21
C VAL A 69 -12.92 5.63 -0.13
N ALA A 70 -14.10 5.52 0.48
CA ALA A 70 -14.63 6.50 1.43
C ALA A 70 -13.83 6.59 2.74
N GLY A 71 -13.11 5.55 3.10
CA GLY A 71 -12.33 5.52 4.33
C GLY A 71 -11.48 4.24 4.45
N PRO A 72 -10.68 4.13 5.51
CA PRO A 72 -9.71 3.05 5.68
C PRO A 72 -10.30 1.64 5.82
N ASP A 73 -11.56 1.52 6.21
CA ASP A 73 -12.21 0.22 6.40
C ASP A 73 -12.83 -0.34 5.12
N VAL A 74 -12.98 0.50 4.08
CA VAL A 74 -13.64 0.10 2.83
C VAL A 74 -12.71 -0.77 1.97
N GLY A 75 -13.24 -1.89 1.51
CA GLY A 75 -12.50 -2.85 0.68
C GLY A 75 -11.71 -3.89 1.46
N HIS A 76 -11.71 -3.83 2.78
CA HIS A 76 -11.07 -4.80 3.66
C HIS A 76 -12.10 -5.67 4.38
N LEU A 77 -11.68 -6.86 4.82
CA LEU A 77 -12.52 -7.70 5.70
C LEU A 77 -12.76 -6.98 7.03
N ASP A 78 -13.97 -7.13 7.56
CA ASP A 78 -14.35 -6.55 8.84
C ASP A 78 -13.31 -6.85 9.93
N GLY A 79 -12.92 -5.80 10.66
CA GLY A 79 -11.93 -5.88 11.71
C GLY A 79 -10.50 -6.13 11.21
N THR A 80 -10.17 -5.79 9.97
CA THR A 80 -8.77 -5.77 9.50
C THR A 80 -8.00 -4.69 10.25
N PRO A 81 -6.98 -5.04 11.05
CA PRO A 81 -6.18 -4.04 11.74
C PRO A 81 -5.33 -3.24 10.74
N TYR A 82 -5.08 -2.00 11.06
CA TYR A 82 -4.12 -1.17 10.31
C TYR A 82 -3.43 -0.16 11.22
N ASP A 83 -2.22 0.21 10.85
CA ASP A 83 -1.43 1.25 11.49
C ASP A 83 -1.48 2.54 10.67
N ILE A 84 -1.50 3.67 11.36
CA ILE A 84 -1.47 5.01 10.77
C ILE A 84 -0.11 5.61 11.04
N TYR A 85 0.60 5.93 9.97
CA TYR A 85 1.88 6.63 10.04
C TYR A 85 1.69 8.08 9.59
N PRO A 86 1.99 9.05 10.46
CA PRO A 86 2.01 10.45 10.08
C PRO A 86 3.12 10.69 9.07
N VAL A 87 2.91 11.66 8.20
CA VAL A 87 3.91 12.02 7.19
C VAL A 87 4.16 13.50 7.27
N ASP A 88 5.42 13.85 7.52
CA ASP A 88 5.87 15.25 7.56
C ASP A 88 6.27 15.69 6.15
N LEU A 89 5.30 16.22 5.42
CA LEU A 89 5.48 16.77 4.07
C LEU A 89 5.09 18.24 4.06
N THR A 90 5.76 19.02 3.22
CA THR A 90 5.32 20.38 2.92
C THR A 90 3.98 20.37 2.18
N ASP A 91 3.21 21.46 2.27
CA ASP A 91 1.93 21.56 1.52
C ASP A 91 2.09 21.30 0.03
N ALA A 92 3.16 21.81 -0.58
CA ALA A 92 3.45 21.58 -1.98
C ALA A 92 3.71 20.09 -2.31
N GLN A 93 4.39 19.36 -1.42
CA GLN A 93 4.61 17.93 -1.57
C GLN A 93 3.30 17.15 -1.39
N HIS A 94 2.47 17.54 -0.42
CA HIS A 94 1.15 16.96 -0.23
C HIS A 94 0.27 17.15 -1.48
N ASP A 95 0.21 18.33 -2.04
CA ASP A 95 -0.58 18.64 -3.24
C ASP A 95 -0.05 17.85 -4.45
N ALA A 96 1.26 17.81 -4.63
CA ALA A 96 1.89 17.08 -5.73
C ALA A 96 1.66 15.56 -5.63
N LEU A 97 1.75 15.01 -4.41
CA LEU A 97 1.52 13.58 -4.17
C LEU A 97 0.07 13.20 -4.45
N GLU A 98 -0.87 13.97 -3.92
CA GLU A 98 -2.31 13.74 -4.12
C GLU A 98 -2.67 13.84 -5.60
N ALA A 99 -2.19 14.87 -6.31
CA ALA A 99 -2.39 15.00 -7.74
C ALA A 99 -1.81 13.81 -8.54
N ALA A 100 -0.60 13.36 -8.19
CA ALA A 100 0.04 12.22 -8.84
C ALA A 100 -0.71 10.89 -8.59
N MET A 101 -1.29 10.72 -7.41
CA MET A 101 -2.11 9.55 -7.09
C MET A 101 -3.46 9.58 -7.82
N LEU A 102 -4.13 10.73 -7.82
CA LEU A 102 -5.44 10.90 -8.47
C LEU A 102 -5.35 10.68 -9.99
N ALA A 103 -4.24 11.05 -10.62
CA ALA A 103 -4.01 10.81 -12.05
C ALA A 103 -3.98 9.32 -12.43
N ASP A 104 -3.71 8.43 -11.48
CA ASP A 104 -3.64 6.99 -11.70
C ASP A 104 -4.97 6.26 -11.47
N VAL A 105 -5.96 6.93 -10.88
CA VAL A 105 -7.27 6.34 -10.58
C VAL A 105 -7.94 5.84 -11.85
N GLY A 106 -8.27 4.55 -11.87
CA GLY A 106 -8.86 3.89 -13.04
C GLY A 106 -7.90 3.65 -14.22
N VAL A 107 -6.66 4.15 -14.14
CA VAL A 107 -5.63 4.01 -15.20
C VAL A 107 -4.67 2.86 -14.89
N ILE A 108 -4.08 2.86 -13.70
CA ILE A 108 -3.17 1.80 -13.27
C ILE A 108 -3.98 0.60 -12.78
N ARG A 109 -3.67 -0.58 -13.30
CA ARG A 109 -4.30 -1.85 -12.93
C ARG A 109 -3.50 -2.58 -11.86
N TYR A 110 -4.19 -3.39 -11.07
CA TYR A 110 -3.49 -4.23 -10.09
C TYR A 110 -2.69 -5.33 -10.79
N ASP A 111 -1.45 -5.51 -10.39
CA ASP A 111 -0.57 -6.56 -10.89
C ASP A 111 -0.58 -7.78 -9.98
N PHE A 112 -1.55 -8.67 -10.18
CA PHE A 112 -1.63 -9.89 -9.37
C PHE A 112 -0.40 -10.79 -9.53
N LEU A 113 0.10 -10.92 -10.77
CA LEU A 113 1.32 -11.70 -11.02
C LEU A 113 2.56 -11.01 -10.44
N GLY A 114 2.50 -9.69 -10.30
CA GLY A 114 3.54 -8.91 -9.64
C GLY A 114 3.77 -9.29 -8.18
N LEU A 115 2.84 -9.98 -7.52
CA LEU A 115 3.11 -10.55 -6.21
C LEU A 115 4.25 -11.58 -6.24
N LEU A 116 4.47 -12.22 -7.37
CA LEU A 116 5.57 -13.16 -7.57
C LEU A 116 6.93 -12.45 -7.75
N GLN A 117 6.94 -11.13 -7.98
CA GLN A 117 8.17 -10.34 -8.13
C GLN A 117 9.07 -10.42 -6.88
N PHE A 118 8.47 -10.67 -5.73
CA PHE A 118 9.22 -10.84 -4.49
C PHE A 118 10.01 -12.15 -4.47
N LEU A 119 9.61 -13.15 -5.25
CA LEU A 119 10.29 -14.44 -5.39
C LEU A 119 11.18 -14.52 -6.63
N ASP A 120 10.85 -13.79 -7.69
CA ASP A 120 11.61 -13.80 -8.95
C ASP A 120 12.36 -12.49 -9.14
N ALA A 121 13.69 -12.56 -9.05
CA ALA A 121 14.56 -11.40 -9.26
C ALA A 121 14.49 -10.83 -10.69
N ASN A 122 14.06 -11.65 -11.66
CA ASN A 122 13.98 -11.26 -13.08
C ASN A 122 12.60 -10.75 -13.47
N TYR A 123 11.62 -10.83 -12.58
CA TYR A 123 10.29 -10.28 -12.87
C TYR A 123 10.38 -8.78 -13.19
N VAL A 124 9.78 -8.40 -14.29
CA VAL A 124 9.64 -7.01 -14.72
C VAL A 124 8.16 -6.64 -14.67
N GLN A 125 7.84 -5.65 -13.86
CA GLN A 125 6.47 -5.16 -13.73
C GLN A 125 5.98 -4.58 -15.06
N PRO A 126 4.84 -5.06 -15.59
CA PRO A 126 4.31 -4.54 -16.86
C PRO A 126 3.90 -3.07 -16.74
N ALA A 127 4.05 -2.32 -17.84
CA ALA A 127 3.57 -0.94 -17.90
C ALA A 127 2.06 -0.87 -17.62
N GLY A 128 1.64 0.12 -16.84
CA GLY A 128 0.22 0.31 -16.48
C GLY A 128 -0.30 -0.65 -15.42
N LYS A 129 0.57 -1.45 -14.80
CA LYS A 129 0.22 -2.33 -13.68
C LYS A 129 1.11 -2.08 -12.47
N ALA A 130 0.58 -2.29 -11.28
CA ALA A 130 1.35 -2.19 -10.04
C ALA A 130 0.73 -3.02 -8.90
N VAL A 131 1.52 -3.37 -7.91
CA VAL A 131 1.02 -3.75 -6.59
C VAL A 131 1.02 -2.52 -5.66
N CYS A 132 0.30 -2.59 -4.54
CA CYS A 132 0.12 -1.45 -3.64
C CYS A 132 1.44 -0.76 -3.23
N SER A 133 2.42 -1.54 -2.83
CA SER A 133 3.69 -1.03 -2.32
C SER A 133 4.57 -0.42 -3.42
N THR A 134 4.67 -1.06 -4.58
CA THR A 134 5.47 -0.53 -5.69
C THR A 134 4.87 0.73 -6.27
N TRP A 135 3.53 0.78 -6.35
CA TRP A 135 2.80 1.98 -6.79
C TRP A 135 3.03 3.15 -5.84
N LEU A 136 2.77 2.97 -4.56
CA LEU A 136 2.91 4.05 -3.58
C LEU A 136 4.35 4.55 -3.50
N PHE A 137 5.33 3.64 -3.49
CA PHE A 137 6.74 4.00 -3.49
C PHE A 137 7.12 4.81 -4.73
N ALA A 138 6.63 4.44 -5.93
CA ALA A 138 6.84 5.20 -7.14
C ALA A 138 6.27 6.63 -7.06
N LYS A 139 5.11 6.82 -6.40
CA LYS A 139 4.53 8.16 -6.18
C LYS A 139 5.37 9.01 -5.24
N LEU A 140 5.92 8.44 -4.19
CA LEU A 140 6.85 9.15 -3.31
C LEU A 140 8.12 9.59 -4.06
N LEU A 141 8.69 8.71 -4.90
CA LEU A 141 9.83 9.08 -5.76
C LEU A 141 9.48 10.20 -6.75
N GLN A 142 8.27 10.18 -7.31
CA GLN A 142 7.81 11.17 -8.30
C GLN A 142 7.79 12.59 -7.73
N ILE A 143 7.54 12.75 -6.43
CA ILE A 143 7.56 14.06 -5.76
C ILE A 143 8.92 14.40 -5.12
N GLY A 144 9.98 13.66 -5.51
CA GLY A 144 11.34 13.91 -5.06
C GLY A 144 11.70 13.32 -3.69
N LEU A 145 10.85 12.49 -3.10
CA LEU A 145 11.17 11.76 -1.89
C LEU A 145 11.87 10.46 -2.23
N GLN A 146 12.90 10.11 -1.47
CA GLN A 146 13.60 8.83 -1.59
C GLN A 146 13.56 8.10 -0.24
N PRO A 147 12.45 7.43 0.08
CA PRO A 147 12.24 6.84 1.39
C PRO A 147 13.25 5.75 1.77
N LEU A 148 13.75 5.02 0.78
CA LEU A 148 14.80 4.01 0.94
C LEU A 148 15.85 4.16 -0.14
N ALA A 149 17.11 4.19 0.27
CA ALA A 149 18.25 4.17 -0.65
C ALA A 149 18.52 2.74 -1.15
N ARG A 150 18.93 2.63 -2.42
CA ARG A 150 19.44 1.39 -3.03
C ARG A 150 18.44 0.24 -3.16
N ILE A 151 17.13 0.50 -3.07
CA ILE A 151 16.11 -0.48 -3.39
C ILE A 151 15.50 -0.18 -4.76
N ARG A 152 15.25 -1.21 -5.54
CA ARG A 152 14.50 -1.10 -6.78
C ARG A 152 13.02 -0.94 -6.46
N THR A 153 12.34 -0.03 -7.17
CA THR A 153 10.90 0.23 -6.95
C THR A 153 10.05 -1.03 -7.03
N ASP A 154 10.36 -1.92 -7.98
CA ASP A 154 9.68 -3.19 -8.18
C ASP A 154 9.97 -4.26 -7.12
N LYS A 155 10.80 -3.96 -6.12
CA LYS A 155 11.13 -4.85 -5.00
C LYS A 155 10.68 -4.31 -3.65
N VAL A 156 9.94 -3.20 -3.64
CA VAL A 156 9.40 -2.63 -2.40
C VAL A 156 8.16 -3.42 -1.98
N SER A 157 8.24 -4.10 -0.86
CA SER A 157 7.12 -4.80 -0.23
C SER A 157 6.37 -3.89 0.75
N PRO A 158 5.14 -4.24 1.17
CA PRO A 158 4.44 -3.52 2.23
C PRO A 158 5.24 -3.39 3.53
N GLN A 159 6.07 -4.40 3.86
CA GLN A 159 6.91 -4.40 5.05
C GLN A 159 7.91 -3.24 5.09
N HIS A 160 8.46 -2.88 3.94
CA HIS A 160 9.43 -1.81 3.84
C HIS A 160 8.87 -0.48 4.35
N PHE A 161 7.56 -0.24 4.23
CA PHE A 161 6.95 1.00 4.69
C PHE A 161 7.01 1.16 6.21
N GLY A 162 6.92 0.06 6.97
CA GLY A 162 7.07 0.09 8.42
C GLY A 162 8.48 0.38 8.92
N ILE A 163 9.50 0.36 8.05
CA ILE A 163 10.88 0.66 8.40
C ILE A 163 11.44 1.89 7.67
N MET A 164 10.64 2.61 6.91
CA MET A 164 11.06 3.84 6.24
C MET A 164 11.21 4.97 7.26
N PRO A 165 12.41 5.54 7.43
CA PRO A 165 12.65 6.55 8.48
C PRO A 165 11.76 7.79 8.38
N MET A 166 11.22 8.09 7.19
CA MET A 166 10.37 9.25 6.98
C MET A 166 8.99 9.15 7.63
N PHE A 167 8.55 7.94 8.01
CA PHE A 167 7.23 7.73 8.61
C PHE A 167 7.27 7.67 10.14
N GLY A 168 8.45 7.50 10.75
CA GLY A 168 8.58 7.39 12.20
C GLY A 168 7.86 6.17 12.77
N ASP A 169 7.38 6.31 14.01
CA ASP A 169 6.56 5.29 14.67
C ASP A 169 5.08 5.49 14.34
N PRO A 170 4.27 4.43 14.29
CA PRO A 170 2.84 4.55 14.03
C PRO A 170 2.15 5.30 15.19
N GLU A 171 1.29 6.26 14.86
CA GLU A 171 0.54 7.02 15.87
C GLU A 171 -0.53 6.17 16.56
N GLN A 172 -1.10 5.22 15.87
CA GLN A 172 -2.16 4.34 16.36
C GLN A 172 -2.20 3.03 15.59
N SER A 173 -2.30 1.94 16.33
CA SER A 173 -2.72 0.64 15.80
C SER A 173 -4.22 0.48 16.06
N TYR A 174 -5.02 0.47 14.99
CA TYR A 174 -6.44 0.21 15.09
C TYR A 174 -6.69 -1.28 15.04
N THR A 175 -7.15 -1.83 16.16
CA THR A 175 -7.84 -3.12 16.15
C THR A 175 -9.32 -2.82 16.24
N GLN A 176 -10.06 -2.99 15.17
CA GLN A 176 -11.50 -2.93 15.25
C GLN A 176 -11.95 -4.05 16.22
N LEU A 177 -12.49 -3.65 17.36
CA LEU A 177 -13.12 -4.60 18.27
C LEU A 177 -14.26 -5.28 17.50
N PRO A 178 -14.45 -6.59 17.65
CA PRO A 178 -15.61 -7.24 17.06
C PRO A 178 -16.86 -6.53 17.58
N ASN A 179 -17.74 -6.15 16.68
CA ASN A 179 -19.06 -5.65 17.05
C ASN A 179 -19.73 -6.68 17.97
N PRO A 180 -20.32 -6.23 19.07
CA PRO A 180 -20.98 -7.09 20.03
C PRO A 180 -22.16 -7.85 19.42
#